data_b3008f4843cabf95cd8a38e17a3ecd01
#
_entry.id   b3008f4843cabf95cd8a38e17a3ecd01
#
_cell.length_a   1.000
_cell.length_b   1.000
_cell.length_c   1.000
_cell.angle_alpha   90.00
_cell.angle_beta   90.00
_cell.angle_gamma   90.00
#
_symmetry.space_group_name_H-M   'P 1'
#
loop_
_entity.id
_entity.type
_entity.pdbx_description
1 polymer ?
#
loop_
_entity_poly.entity_id
_entity_poly.type
_entity_poly.pdbx_seq_one_letter_code
_entity_poly.pdbx_strand_id
1 'polypeptide(L)'
;MHFLAGLIVAFLITLPASAQVAPTEAELRAYGGLHAAAARGDVAGIEARIAAAENKEAVDARRRTPLHVAVYRKQHDAARALIRLGADPNRLDIDRYDIITIAAVANDLPMLKVALEGGGNPKAVTSIYDGTALIAAAHLGHAEVVRTLIAAHAPLDHVNNLQWTALIESIVLGDGGNNHTETLRALVDGGANVNIPDGSGATPLALARNRGYHDMVAVLEKAGAR
;
A
#
# COMPACT_ATOMS: atom_id res chain seq x y z
N MET A 1 50.64 -11.34 15.44
CA MET A 1 49.64 -11.11 14.42
C MET A 1 48.29 -11.30 15.08
N HIS A 2 47.62 -10.18 15.42
CA HIS A 2 46.30 -10.21 16.06
C HIS A 2 45.25 -9.88 14.98
N PHE A 3 44.44 -10.85 14.67
CA PHE A 3 43.26 -10.65 13.82
C PHE A 3 42.17 -9.96 14.64
N LEU A 4 41.90 -8.69 14.38
CA LEU A 4 40.70 -8.01 14.84
C LEU A 4 39.53 -8.53 13.98
N ALA A 5 38.64 -9.35 14.57
CA ALA A 5 37.36 -9.66 14.02
C ALA A 5 36.45 -8.43 14.12
N GLY A 6 36.23 -7.75 13.01
CA GLY A 6 35.30 -6.64 12.93
C GLY A 6 33.87 -7.15 13.13
N LEU A 7 33.25 -6.75 14.25
CA LEU A 7 31.84 -6.96 14.54
C LEU A 7 31.03 -6.02 13.63
N ILE A 8 30.47 -6.54 12.55
CA ILE A 8 29.48 -5.80 11.76
C ILE A 8 28.19 -5.79 12.56
N VAL A 9 27.97 -4.71 13.31
CA VAL A 9 26.67 -4.42 13.90
C VAL A 9 25.74 -4.00 12.76
N ALA A 10 24.94 -4.94 12.27
CA ALA A 10 23.83 -4.63 11.40
C ALA A 10 22.84 -3.77 12.19
N PHE A 11 22.87 -2.47 11.97
CA PHE A 11 21.79 -1.57 12.40
C PHE A 11 20.53 -2.00 11.63
N LEU A 12 19.67 -2.76 12.30
CA LEU A 12 18.29 -2.94 11.89
C LEU A 12 17.63 -1.54 11.98
N ILE A 13 17.67 -0.82 10.88
CA ILE A 13 16.80 0.33 10.70
C ILE A 13 15.40 -0.27 10.55
N THR A 14 14.72 -0.44 11.67
CA THR A 14 13.25 -0.55 11.66
C THR A 14 12.77 0.84 11.27
N LEU A 15 12.74 1.12 9.97
CA LEU A 15 11.97 2.23 9.46
C LEU A 15 10.53 1.92 9.89
N PRO A 16 9.89 2.77 10.72
CA PRO A 16 8.46 2.66 10.88
C PRO A 16 7.94 2.70 9.43
N ALA A 17 7.13 1.73 9.03
CA ALA A 17 6.33 1.85 7.84
C ALA A 17 5.76 3.25 7.91
N SER A 18 6.19 4.14 7.00
CA SER A 18 5.90 5.56 7.10
C SER A 18 4.39 5.65 7.12
N ALA A 19 3.88 5.73 8.32
CA ALA A 19 2.50 5.45 8.59
C ALA A 19 1.70 6.45 7.79
N GLN A 20 0.84 5.96 6.92
CA GLN A 20 -0.20 6.78 6.33
C GLN A 20 -0.81 7.59 7.47
N VAL A 21 -0.76 8.91 7.36
CA VAL A 21 -1.21 9.77 8.45
C VAL A 21 -2.71 10.03 8.27
N ALA A 22 -3.51 9.18 8.89
CA ALA A 22 -4.95 9.38 8.98
C ALA A 22 -5.27 10.72 9.68
N PRO A 23 -6.43 11.32 9.39
CA PRO A 23 -6.88 12.50 10.13
C PRO A 23 -6.94 12.22 11.62
N THR A 24 -6.32 13.11 12.40
CA THR A 24 -6.39 13.09 13.87
C THR A 24 -7.78 13.45 14.36
N GLU A 25 -8.12 13.09 15.59
CA GLU A 25 -9.38 13.47 16.21
C GLU A 25 -9.58 15.00 16.29
N ALA A 26 -8.49 15.77 16.41
CA ALA A 26 -8.56 17.22 16.39
C ALA A 26 -8.91 17.76 14.98
N GLU A 27 -8.28 17.21 13.94
CA GLU A 27 -8.60 17.55 12.55
C GLU A 27 -10.04 17.15 12.20
N LEU A 28 -10.48 15.95 12.60
CA LEU A 28 -11.85 15.49 12.37
C LEU A 28 -12.90 16.41 12.99
N ARG A 29 -12.65 16.93 14.21
CA ARG A 29 -13.54 17.91 14.85
C ARG A 29 -13.51 19.27 14.17
N ALA A 30 -12.39 19.64 13.56
CA ALA A 30 -12.23 20.92 12.88
C ALA A 30 -12.79 20.91 11.44
N TYR A 31 -13.02 19.73 10.86
CA TYR A 31 -13.56 19.66 9.49
C TYR A 31 -14.95 20.28 9.40
N GLY A 32 -15.16 21.04 8.33
CA GLY A 32 -16.44 21.54 7.87
C GLY A 32 -16.80 20.97 6.48
N GLY A 33 -17.94 21.35 5.96
CA GLY A 33 -18.30 21.08 4.56
C GLY A 33 -18.22 19.61 4.18
N LEU A 34 -17.70 19.37 2.97
CA LEU A 34 -17.54 18.03 2.41
C LEU A 34 -16.58 17.14 3.19
N HIS A 35 -15.51 17.68 3.78
CA HIS A 35 -14.60 16.89 4.61
C HIS A 35 -15.33 16.33 5.85
N ALA A 36 -16.16 17.14 6.50
CA ALA A 36 -16.93 16.69 7.66
C ALA A 36 -18.00 15.63 7.27
N ALA A 37 -18.68 15.83 6.14
CA ALA A 37 -19.66 14.86 5.63
C ALA A 37 -18.98 13.53 5.27
N ALA A 38 -17.83 13.59 4.59
CA ALA A 38 -17.03 12.43 4.24
C ALA A 38 -16.53 11.66 5.48
N ALA A 39 -16.01 12.38 6.48
CA ALA A 39 -15.53 11.79 7.73
C ALA A 39 -16.62 11.02 8.51
N ARG A 40 -17.88 11.48 8.42
CA ARG A 40 -19.03 10.85 9.10
C ARG A 40 -19.76 9.82 8.25
N GLY A 41 -19.41 9.65 6.97
CA GLY A 41 -20.16 8.78 6.06
C GLY A 41 -21.53 9.33 5.68
N ASP A 42 -21.74 10.64 5.76
CA ASP A 42 -23.01 11.32 5.48
C ASP A 42 -23.21 11.47 3.95
N VAL A 43 -23.71 10.41 3.32
CA VAL A 43 -23.94 10.36 1.87
C VAL A 43 -24.91 11.46 1.41
N ALA A 44 -26.03 11.67 2.13
CA ALA A 44 -27.00 12.70 1.77
C ALA A 44 -26.39 14.11 1.88
N GLY A 45 -25.59 14.35 2.92
CA GLY A 45 -24.84 15.59 3.07
C GLY A 45 -23.81 15.81 1.97
N ILE A 46 -23.13 14.76 1.50
CA ILE A 46 -22.19 14.82 0.36
C ILE A 46 -22.94 15.21 -0.91
N GLU A 47 -24.05 14.55 -1.23
CA GLU A 47 -24.85 14.82 -2.43
C GLU A 47 -25.39 16.25 -2.44
N ALA A 48 -25.97 16.71 -1.34
CA ALA A 48 -26.49 18.06 -1.20
C ALA A 48 -25.39 19.14 -1.39
N ARG A 49 -24.19 18.93 -0.82
CA ARG A 49 -23.08 19.87 -0.91
C ARG A 49 -22.49 19.94 -2.32
N ILE A 50 -22.33 18.80 -2.98
CA ILE A 50 -21.84 18.78 -4.38
C ILE A 50 -22.90 19.40 -5.32
N ALA A 51 -24.19 19.17 -5.09
CA ALA A 51 -25.25 19.83 -5.83
C ALA A 51 -25.27 21.37 -5.62
N ALA A 52 -24.81 21.82 -4.45
CA ALA A 52 -24.57 23.26 -4.17
C ALA A 52 -23.21 23.77 -4.68
N ALA A 53 -22.54 23.00 -5.57
CA ALA A 53 -21.27 23.33 -6.18
C ALA A 53 -20.08 23.47 -5.19
N GLU A 54 -20.16 22.86 -4.00
CA GLU A 54 -18.98 22.77 -3.12
C GLU A 54 -17.87 21.96 -3.81
N ASN A 55 -16.62 22.44 -3.69
CA ASN A 55 -15.48 21.85 -4.37
C ASN A 55 -15.14 20.46 -3.78
N LYS A 56 -15.44 19.40 -4.55
CA LYS A 56 -15.16 18.03 -4.16
C LYS A 56 -13.67 17.67 -4.10
N GLU A 57 -12.82 18.50 -4.71
CA GLU A 57 -11.35 18.37 -4.72
C GLU A 57 -10.68 19.33 -3.72
N ALA A 58 -11.45 20.00 -2.84
CA ALA A 58 -10.88 20.81 -1.78
C ALA A 58 -9.95 19.94 -0.90
N VAL A 59 -8.84 20.54 -0.45
CA VAL A 59 -7.85 19.81 0.33
C VAL A 59 -7.65 20.42 1.71
N ASP A 60 -7.38 19.57 2.69
CA ASP A 60 -6.93 19.98 4.01
C ASP A 60 -5.43 20.34 4.05
N ALA A 61 -4.88 20.61 5.24
CA ALA A 61 -3.47 20.95 5.44
C ALA A 61 -2.50 19.84 5.01
N ARG A 62 -2.95 18.58 4.96
CA ARG A 62 -2.18 17.44 4.47
C ARG A 62 -2.53 17.05 3.03
N ARG A 63 -3.19 17.96 2.29
CA ARG A 63 -3.65 17.74 0.92
C ARG A 63 -4.62 16.56 0.75
N ARG A 64 -5.30 16.15 1.83
CA ARG A 64 -6.33 15.11 1.76
C ARG A 64 -7.63 15.73 1.23
N THR A 65 -8.19 15.15 0.18
CA THR A 65 -9.52 15.50 -0.32
C THR A 65 -10.61 14.87 0.56
N PRO A 66 -11.89 15.26 0.46
CA PRO A 66 -12.99 14.55 1.10
C PRO A 66 -12.97 13.03 0.84
N LEU A 67 -12.57 12.62 -0.38
CA LEU A 67 -12.44 11.20 -0.73
C LEU A 67 -11.34 10.51 0.08
N HIS A 68 -10.16 11.11 0.23
CA HIS A 68 -9.12 10.56 1.12
C HIS A 68 -9.62 10.41 2.56
N VAL A 69 -10.34 11.41 3.07
CA VAL A 69 -10.90 11.37 4.43
C VAL A 69 -11.92 10.25 4.58
N ALA A 70 -12.83 10.06 3.61
CA ALA A 70 -13.76 8.93 3.61
C ALA A 70 -13.02 7.58 3.67
N VAL A 71 -11.95 7.43 2.86
CA VAL A 71 -11.15 6.19 2.80
C VAL A 71 -10.41 5.95 4.12
N TYR A 72 -9.72 6.94 4.68
CA TYR A 72 -9.07 6.82 5.99
C TYR A 72 -10.05 6.46 7.11
N ARG A 73 -11.30 6.94 7.01
CA ARG A 73 -12.36 6.66 7.98
C ARG A 73 -13.16 5.39 7.69
N LYS A 74 -12.78 4.63 6.65
CA LYS A 74 -13.47 3.40 6.18
C LYS A 74 -14.95 3.63 5.88
N GLN A 75 -15.30 4.81 5.40
CA GLN A 75 -16.66 5.19 5.02
C GLN A 75 -16.94 4.78 3.56
N HIS A 76 -17.17 3.48 3.34
CA HIS A 76 -17.27 2.89 2.01
C HIS A 76 -18.34 3.53 1.13
N ASP A 77 -19.53 3.78 1.68
CA ASP A 77 -20.65 4.37 0.93
C ASP A 77 -20.40 5.84 0.59
N ALA A 78 -19.76 6.58 1.51
CA ALA A 78 -19.34 7.96 1.25
C ALA A 78 -18.27 8.03 0.15
N ALA A 79 -17.29 7.13 0.18
CA ALA A 79 -16.26 7.03 -0.86
C ALA A 79 -16.88 6.71 -2.22
N ARG A 80 -17.80 5.74 -2.28
CA ARG A 80 -18.56 5.39 -3.49
C ARG A 80 -19.37 6.57 -4.02
N ALA A 81 -20.04 7.30 -3.14
CA ALA A 81 -20.83 8.47 -3.51
C ALA A 81 -19.94 9.59 -4.07
N LEU A 82 -18.81 9.91 -3.41
CA LEU A 82 -17.85 10.91 -3.88
C LEU A 82 -17.31 10.57 -5.27
N ILE A 83 -16.89 9.33 -5.50
CA ILE A 83 -16.39 8.85 -6.80
C ILE A 83 -17.51 8.97 -7.87
N ARG A 84 -18.71 8.48 -7.58
CA ARG A 84 -19.86 8.58 -8.50
C ARG A 84 -20.20 10.04 -8.86
N LEU A 85 -19.96 10.97 -7.94
CA LEU A 85 -20.14 12.41 -8.14
C LEU A 85 -18.91 13.09 -8.76
N GLY A 86 -17.93 12.29 -9.23
CA GLY A 86 -16.79 12.73 -10.00
C GLY A 86 -15.60 13.22 -9.17
N ALA A 87 -15.44 12.78 -7.93
CA ALA A 87 -14.17 12.93 -7.22
C ALA A 87 -13.10 12.04 -7.87
N ASP A 88 -11.88 12.56 -8.04
CA ASP A 88 -10.78 11.86 -8.67
C ASP A 88 -10.11 10.87 -7.69
N PRO A 89 -10.19 9.54 -7.96
CA PRO A 89 -9.60 8.52 -7.10
C PRO A 89 -8.06 8.48 -7.14
N ASN A 90 -7.44 9.18 -8.10
CA ASN A 90 -6.00 9.17 -8.31
C ASN A 90 -5.27 10.39 -7.71
N ARG A 91 -6.00 11.24 -7.00
CA ARG A 91 -5.38 12.36 -6.28
C ARG A 91 -4.42 11.82 -5.22
N LEU A 92 -3.32 12.55 -5.03
CA LEU A 92 -2.33 12.22 -4.02
C LEU A 92 -2.42 13.20 -2.85
N ASP A 93 -2.34 12.68 -1.64
CA ASP A 93 -2.15 13.47 -0.42
C ASP A 93 -0.71 14.02 -0.32
N ILE A 94 -0.34 14.62 0.81
CA ILE A 94 0.99 15.22 0.99
C ILE A 94 2.11 14.16 1.02
N ASP A 95 1.80 12.92 1.45
CA ASP A 95 2.73 11.80 1.52
C ASP A 95 2.74 10.99 0.21
N ARG A 96 2.09 11.53 -0.83
CA ARG A 96 1.94 10.91 -2.16
C ARG A 96 1.14 9.60 -2.16
N TYR A 97 0.18 9.45 -1.26
CA TYR A 97 -0.73 8.32 -1.25
C TYR A 97 -2.05 8.65 -1.96
N ASP A 98 -2.47 7.73 -2.83
CA ASP A 98 -3.82 7.68 -3.39
C ASP A 98 -4.74 6.78 -2.56
N ILE A 99 -6.01 6.73 -2.90
CA ILE A 99 -6.99 5.93 -2.16
C ILE A 99 -6.77 4.42 -2.31
N ILE A 100 -6.16 3.94 -3.41
CA ILE A 100 -5.79 2.53 -3.58
C ILE A 100 -4.71 2.16 -2.57
N THR A 101 -3.66 2.97 -2.46
CA THR A 101 -2.56 2.73 -1.52
C THR A 101 -3.04 2.81 -0.08
N ILE A 102 -3.91 3.79 0.24
CA ILE A 102 -4.50 3.92 1.58
C ILE A 102 -5.32 2.66 1.94
N ALA A 103 -6.18 2.20 1.04
CA ALA A 103 -6.98 0.99 1.27
C ALA A 103 -6.11 -0.27 1.39
N ALA A 104 -5.05 -0.38 0.57
CA ALA A 104 -4.12 -1.50 0.58
C ALA A 104 -3.36 -1.61 1.92
N VAL A 105 -2.84 -0.50 2.44
CA VAL A 105 -2.16 -0.44 3.75
C VAL A 105 -3.12 -0.73 4.90
N ALA A 106 -4.36 -0.23 4.82
CA ALA A 106 -5.39 -0.47 5.84
C ALA A 106 -5.95 -1.89 5.85
N ASN A 107 -5.51 -2.76 4.93
CA ASN A 107 -6.09 -4.09 4.65
C ASN A 107 -7.61 -4.03 4.47
N ASP A 108 -8.10 -2.95 3.84
CA ASP A 108 -9.53 -2.72 3.63
C ASP A 108 -9.91 -3.18 2.22
N LEU A 109 -10.13 -4.49 2.07
CA LEU A 109 -10.48 -5.10 0.78
C LEU A 109 -11.77 -4.53 0.17
N PRO A 110 -12.86 -4.29 0.93
CA PRO A 110 -14.04 -3.60 0.40
C PRO A 110 -13.75 -2.22 -0.16
N MET A 111 -12.94 -1.40 0.55
CA MET A 111 -12.55 -0.07 0.08
C MET A 111 -11.66 -0.13 -1.16
N LEU A 112 -10.71 -1.08 -1.20
CA LEU A 112 -9.87 -1.29 -2.37
C LEU A 112 -10.72 -1.58 -3.63
N LYS A 113 -11.75 -2.42 -3.49
CA LYS A 113 -12.69 -2.70 -4.60
C LYS A 113 -13.44 -1.45 -5.03
N VAL A 114 -13.93 -0.64 -4.09
CA VAL A 114 -14.57 0.65 -4.39
C VAL A 114 -13.63 1.57 -5.16
N ALA A 115 -12.36 1.65 -4.75
CA ALA A 115 -11.36 2.48 -5.42
C ALA A 115 -11.05 2.01 -6.85
N LEU A 116 -10.87 0.70 -7.05
CA LEU A 116 -10.59 0.10 -8.35
C LEU A 116 -11.78 0.24 -9.31
N GLU A 117 -12.99 -0.08 -8.85
CA GLU A 117 -14.24 0.08 -9.62
C GLU A 117 -14.50 1.55 -10.00
N GLY A 118 -14.04 2.46 -9.15
CA GLY A 118 -14.15 3.90 -9.34
C GLY A 118 -13.10 4.51 -10.26
N GLY A 119 -12.24 3.72 -10.91
CA GLY A 119 -11.22 4.20 -11.84
C GLY A 119 -9.88 4.57 -11.20
N GLY A 120 -9.65 4.11 -9.97
CA GLY A 120 -8.32 4.20 -9.36
C GLY A 120 -7.28 3.40 -10.16
N ASN A 121 -6.09 3.93 -10.30
CA ASN A 121 -5.01 3.32 -11.10
C ASN A 121 -4.14 2.37 -10.27
N PRO A 122 -4.26 1.04 -10.40
CA PRO A 122 -3.46 0.08 -9.64
C PRO A 122 -1.97 0.10 -10.02
N LYS A 123 -1.61 0.81 -11.10
CA LYS A 123 -0.23 0.95 -11.59
C LYS A 123 0.45 2.23 -11.08
N ALA A 124 -0.25 3.03 -10.30
CA ALA A 124 0.30 4.30 -9.80
C ALA A 124 1.54 4.06 -8.94
N VAL A 125 2.57 4.86 -9.20
CA VAL A 125 3.74 4.96 -8.33
C VAL A 125 3.42 6.01 -7.28
N THR A 126 3.32 5.56 -6.05
CA THR A 126 2.91 6.35 -4.89
C THR A 126 3.98 6.30 -3.80
N SER A 127 3.77 6.98 -2.69
CA SER A 127 4.70 7.09 -1.57
C SER A 127 6.02 7.83 -1.89
N ILE A 128 6.71 8.22 -0.85
CA ILE A 128 8.05 8.85 -0.94
C ILE A 128 9.15 7.85 -1.32
N TYR A 129 8.84 6.56 -1.29
CA TYR A 129 9.76 5.48 -1.67
C TYR A 129 9.61 5.06 -3.14
N ASP A 130 8.82 5.77 -3.94
CA ASP A 130 8.46 5.41 -5.31
C ASP A 130 7.91 3.97 -5.40
N GLY A 131 7.20 3.55 -4.38
CA GLY A 131 6.52 2.25 -4.31
C GLY A 131 5.17 2.26 -5.02
N THR A 132 4.52 1.11 -5.03
CA THR A 132 3.14 0.93 -5.50
C THR A 132 2.27 0.40 -4.37
N ALA A 133 0.94 0.43 -4.55
CA ALA A 133 0.02 -0.20 -3.61
C ALA A 133 0.32 -1.70 -3.41
N LEU A 134 0.80 -2.39 -4.47
CA LEU A 134 1.20 -3.79 -4.39
C LEU A 134 2.41 -3.99 -3.46
N ILE A 135 3.42 -3.13 -3.56
CA ILE A 135 4.59 -3.14 -2.68
C ILE A 135 4.15 -2.91 -1.23
N ALA A 136 3.31 -1.89 -0.99
CA ALA A 136 2.82 -1.58 0.36
C ALA A 136 2.00 -2.73 0.98
N ALA A 137 1.15 -3.39 0.19
CA ALA A 137 0.40 -4.56 0.65
C ALA A 137 1.31 -5.77 0.93
N ALA A 138 2.34 -5.96 0.10
CA ALA A 138 3.31 -7.06 0.28
C ALA A 138 4.16 -6.88 1.53
N HIS A 139 4.62 -5.67 1.81
CA HIS A 139 5.30 -5.29 3.05
C HIS A 139 4.52 -5.72 4.30
N LEU A 140 3.19 -5.54 4.29
CA LEU A 140 2.33 -5.77 5.44
C LEU A 140 1.74 -7.19 5.50
N GLY A 141 2.05 -8.05 4.53
CA GLY A 141 1.55 -9.42 4.48
C GLY A 141 0.05 -9.51 4.16
N HIS A 142 -0.52 -8.57 3.41
CA HIS A 142 -1.95 -8.50 3.09
C HIS A 142 -2.28 -9.32 1.84
N ALA A 143 -2.23 -10.64 1.93
CA ALA A 143 -2.30 -11.58 0.79
C ALA A 143 -3.54 -11.38 -0.10
N GLU A 144 -4.74 -11.16 0.47
CA GLU A 144 -5.96 -10.96 -0.33
C GLU A 144 -5.97 -9.62 -1.07
N VAL A 145 -5.41 -8.58 -0.46
CA VAL A 145 -5.19 -7.28 -1.10
C VAL A 145 -4.21 -7.44 -2.27
N VAL A 146 -3.12 -8.18 -2.07
CA VAL A 146 -2.13 -8.49 -3.11
C VAL A 146 -2.80 -9.23 -4.27
N ARG A 147 -3.58 -10.29 -4.03
CA ARG A 147 -4.32 -11.01 -5.07
C ARG A 147 -5.25 -10.08 -5.86
N THR A 148 -5.95 -9.19 -5.17
CA THR A 148 -6.88 -8.23 -5.78
C THR A 148 -6.15 -7.23 -6.67
N LEU A 149 -5.01 -6.70 -6.21
CA LEU A 149 -4.18 -5.78 -6.99
C LEU A 149 -3.55 -6.47 -8.22
N ILE A 150 -3.12 -7.72 -8.10
CA ILE A 150 -2.63 -8.53 -9.23
C ILE A 150 -3.74 -8.72 -10.26
N ALA A 151 -4.94 -9.08 -9.83
CA ALA A 151 -6.09 -9.22 -10.73
C ALA A 151 -6.47 -7.90 -11.42
N ALA A 152 -6.17 -6.75 -10.79
CA ALA A 152 -6.32 -5.41 -11.37
C ALA A 152 -5.09 -4.97 -12.19
N HIS A 153 -4.16 -5.88 -12.51
CA HIS A 153 -2.96 -5.62 -13.30
C HIS A 153 -1.96 -4.62 -12.68
N ALA A 154 -1.84 -4.61 -11.36
CA ALA A 154 -0.75 -3.90 -10.68
C ALA A 154 0.62 -4.44 -11.14
N PRO A 155 1.67 -3.59 -11.27
CA PRO A 155 2.97 -4.01 -11.76
C PRO A 155 3.68 -4.91 -10.73
N LEU A 156 3.89 -6.18 -11.08
CA LEU A 156 4.49 -7.19 -10.21
C LEU A 156 5.96 -6.91 -9.90
N ASP A 157 6.70 -6.45 -10.92
CA ASP A 157 8.15 -6.33 -10.89
C ASP A 157 8.63 -4.88 -10.77
N HIS A 158 7.76 -3.97 -10.35
CA HIS A 158 8.17 -2.61 -10.07
C HIS A 158 9.24 -2.59 -8.97
N VAL A 159 10.32 -1.87 -9.22
CA VAL A 159 11.44 -1.70 -8.27
C VAL A 159 11.35 -0.29 -7.69
N ASN A 160 11.21 -0.19 -6.39
CA ASN A 160 11.15 1.10 -5.67
C ASN A 160 12.55 1.73 -5.50
N ASN A 161 12.62 2.90 -4.90
CA ASN A 161 13.91 3.60 -4.70
C ASN A 161 14.82 2.95 -3.64
N LEU A 162 14.32 1.95 -2.89
CA LEU A 162 15.13 1.07 -2.03
C LEU A 162 15.71 -0.11 -2.81
N GLN A 163 15.49 -0.19 -4.12
CA GLN A 163 15.87 -1.30 -5.01
C GLN A 163 15.17 -2.61 -4.64
N TRP A 164 13.89 -2.53 -4.19
CA TRP A 164 13.09 -3.69 -3.81
C TRP A 164 11.82 -3.80 -4.66
N THR A 165 11.49 -5.04 -5.03
CA THR A 165 10.18 -5.42 -5.57
C THR A 165 9.21 -5.75 -4.46
N ALA A 166 7.92 -5.93 -4.77
CA ALA A 166 6.93 -6.43 -3.82
C ALA A 166 7.35 -7.79 -3.23
N LEU A 167 7.96 -8.66 -4.05
CA LEU A 167 8.46 -9.96 -3.61
C LEU A 167 9.58 -9.81 -2.57
N ILE A 168 10.54 -8.91 -2.82
CA ILE A 168 11.64 -8.63 -1.88
C ILE A 168 11.09 -8.00 -0.58
N GLU A 169 10.14 -7.04 -0.67
CA GLU A 169 9.55 -6.42 0.52
C GLU A 169 8.85 -7.43 1.43
N SER A 170 8.13 -8.41 0.85
CA SER A 170 7.47 -9.46 1.63
C SER A 170 8.45 -10.35 2.42
N ILE A 171 9.71 -10.43 1.95
CA ILE A 171 10.78 -11.18 2.62
C ILE A 171 11.53 -10.29 3.61
N VAL A 172 11.98 -9.11 3.14
CA VAL A 172 12.90 -8.25 3.90
C VAL A 172 12.23 -7.59 5.09
N LEU A 173 11.00 -7.15 4.95
CA LEU A 173 10.19 -6.50 5.97
C LEU A 173 9.19 -7.46 6.62
N GLY A 174 8.99 -8.63 6.03
CA GLY A 174 8.17 -9.70 6.59
C GLY A 174 8.83 -10.41 7.76
N ASP A 175 8.00 -11.15 8.50
CA ASP A 175 8.39 -11.97 9.66
C ASP A 175 8.59 -13.45 9.32
N GLY A 176 8.41 -13.85 8.04
CA GLY A 176 8.44 -15.25 7.60
C GLY A 176 7.22 -16.08 8.03
N GLY A 177 6.26 -15.48 8.72
CA GLY A 177 5.02 -16.11 9.13
C GLY A 177 4.03 -16.36 7.99
N ASN A 178 2.89 -16.94 8.33
CA ASN A 178 1.89 -17.40 7.36
C ASN A 178 1.42 -16.26 6.42
N ASN A 179 1.15 -15.05 6.95
CA ASN A 179 0.64 -13.94 6.16
C ASN A 179 1.63 -13.51 5.07
N HIS A 180 2.92 -13.37 5.41
CA HIS A 180 3.94 -12.98 4.45
C HIS A 180 4.28 -14.12 3.48
N THR A 181 4.24 -15.38 3.94
CA THR A 181 4.42 -16.56 3.07
C THR A 181 3.27 -16.66 2.04
N GLU A 182 2.02 -16.46 2.44
CA GLU A 182 0.88 -16.43 1.54
C GLU A 182 0.92 -15.23 0.57
N THR A 183 1.43 -14.10 1.03
CA THR A 183 1.66 -12.91 0.19
C THR A 183 2.72 -13.21 -0.88
N LEU A 184 3.85 -13.79 -0.48
CA LEU A 184 4.90 -14.20 -1.42
C LEU A 184 4.36 -15.23 -2.42
N ARG A 185 3.58 -16.21 -1.97
CA ARG A 185 2.93 -17.20 -2.82
C ARG A 185 2.01 -16.52 -3.85
N ALA A 186 1.19 -15.57 -3.42
CA ALA A 186 0.30 -14.84 -4.31
C ALA A 186 1.06 -14.05 -5.40
N LEU A 187 2.20 -13.44 -5.05
CA LEU A 187 3.08 -12.75 -6.00
C LEU A 187 3.68 -13.74 -7.01
N VAL A 188 4.19 -14.88 -6.54
CA VAL A 188 4.77 -15.94 -7.38
C VAL A 188 3.72 -16.53 -8.32
N ASP A 189 2.55 -16.88 -7.80
CA ASP A 189 1.43 -17.43 -8.59
C ASP A 189 0.91 -16.41 -9.60
N GLY A 190 1.02 -15.11 -9.30
CA GLY A 190 0.71 -14.00 -10.19
C GLY A 190 1.74 -13.78 -11.31
N GLY A 191 2.88 -14.45 -11.25
CA GLY A 191 3.93 -14.36 -12.27
C GLY A 191 5.03 -13.35 -11.98
N ALA A 192 5.23 -12.94 -10.71
CA ALA A 192 6.36 -12.09 -10.33
C ALA A 192 7.70 -12.76 -10.69
N ASN A 193 8.66 -11.99 -11.17
CA ASN A 193 10.00 -12.48 -11.46
C ASN A 193 10.77 -12.75 -10.17
N VAL A 194 10.92 -14.03 -9.84
CA VAL A 194 11.56 -14.51 -8.60
C VAL A 194 13.09 -14.31 -8.55
N ASN A 195 13.69 -13.78 -9.62
CA ASN A 195 15.14 -13.64 -9.75
C ASN A 195 15.62 -12.18 -9.81
N ILE A 196 14.73 -11.18 -9.68
CA ILE A 196 15.16 -9.78 -9.59
C ILE A 196 15.89 -9.59 -8.26
N PRO A 197 17.19 -9.22 -8.26
CA PRO A 197 17.94 -9.01 -7.04
C PRO A 197 17.62 -7.65 -6.41
N ASP A 198 17.97 -7.50 -5.14
CA ASP A 198 18.00 -6.21 -4.47
C ASP A 198 19.22 -5.36 -4.88
N GLY A 199 19.34 -4.14 -4.36
CA GLY A 199 20.45 -3.23 -4.64
C GLY A 199 21.83 -3.75 -4.25
N SER A 200 21.93 -4.80 -3.42
CA SER A 200 23.17 -5.47 -3.07
C SER A 200 23.51 -6.66 -3.98
N GLY A 201 22.60 -7.03 -4.89
CA GLY A 201 22.71 -8.19 -5.75
C GLY A 201 22.16 -9.48 -5.11
N ALA A 202 21.53 -9.41 -3.94
CA ALA A 202 20.95 -10.57 -3.29
C ALA A 202 19.59 -10.93 -3.92
N THR A 203 19.44 -12.20 -4.36
CA THR A 203 18.18 -12.68 -4.93
C THR A 203 17.13 -12.92 -3.84
N PRO A 204 15.83 -12.94 -4.17
CA PRO A 204 14.77 -13.29 -3.22
C PRO A 204 15.03 -14.61 -2.50
N LEU A 205 15.52 -15.63 -3.21
CA LEU A 205 15.86 -16.93 -2.61
C LEU A 205 17.01 -16.81 -1.59
N ALA A 206 18.06 -16.05 -1.91
CA ALA A 206 19.16 -15.82 -0.98
C ALA A 206 18.69 -15.05 0.27
N LEU A 207 17.84 -14.03 0.09
CA LEU A 207 17.25 -13.26 1.19
C LEU A 207 16.40 -14.12 2.13
N ALA A 208 15.54 -15.00 1.57
CA ALA A 208 14.71 -15.92 2.35
C ALA A 208 15.55 -16.96 3.11
N ARG A 209 16.58 -17.53 2.47
CA ARG A 209 17.53 -18.47 3.11
C ARG A 209 18.29 -17.82 4.26
N ASN A 210 18.81 -16.60 4.07
CA ASN A 210 19.57 -15.87 5.09
C ASN A 210 18.71 -15.54 6.32
N ARG A 211 17.37 -15.47 6.17
CA ARG A 211 16.41 -15.27 7.27
C ARG A 211 15.89 -16.56 7.89
N GLY A 212 16.19 -17.70 7.31
CA GLY A 212 15.66 -18.99 7.74
C GLY A 212 14.16 -19.16 7.46
N TYR A 213 13.61 -18.49 6.46
CA TYR A 213 12.18 -18.55 6.09
C TYR A 213 11.91 -19.75 5.19
N HIS A 214 11.93 -20.94 5.79
CA HIS A 214 11.90 -22.22 5.07
C HIS A 214 10.69 -22.40 4.13
N ASP A 215 9.51 -21.93 4.55
CA ASP A 215 8.29 -22.01 3.73
C ASP A 215 8.39 -21.10 2.49
N MET A 216 8.95 -19.89 2.63
CA MET A 216 9.22 -18.99 1.51
C MET A 216 10.28 -19.57 0.57
N VAL A 217 11.34 -20.16 1.13
CA VAL A 217 12.38 -20.86 0.33
C VAL A 217 11.75 -21.96 -0.53
N ALA A 218 10.90 -22.80 0.05
CA ALA A 218 10.23 -23.87 -0.69
C ALA A 218 9.34 -23.34 -1.83
N VAL A 219 8.63 -22.22 -1.61
CA VAL A 219 7.82 -21.59 -2.67
C VAL A 219 8.71 -21.05 -3.79
N LEU A 220 9.80 -20.36 -3.45
CA LEU A 220 10.72 -19.76 -4.43
C LEU A 220 11.46 -20.84 -5.26
N GLU A 221 11.96 -21.90 -4.62
CA GLU A 221 12.62 -23.02 -5.31
C GLU A 221 11.66 -23.71 -6.29
N LYS A 222 10.42 -23.97 -5.86
CA LYS A 222 9.39 -24.55 -6.73
C LYS A 222 9.10 -23.67 -7.95
N ALA A 223 9.23 -22.35 -7.82
CA ALA A 223 9.06 -21.38 -8.89
C ALA A 223 10.31 -21.20 -9.75
N GLY A 224 11.39 -21.93 -9.51
CA GLY A 224 12.63 -21.87 -10.30
C GLY A 224 13.55 -20.71 -9.92
N ALA A 225 13.46 -20.18 -8.71
CA ALA A 225 14.40 -19.17 -8.21
C ALA A 225 15.83 -19.73 -8.13
N ARG A 226 16.82 -18.86 -8.36
CA ARG A 226 18.25 -19.20 -8.40
C ARG A 226 19.08 -18.38 -7.45
#